data_3532f1f8000dc222bcf9ee0594bc4333
#
_entry.id   3532f1f8000dc222bcf9ee0594bc4333
#
_cell.length_a   1.000
_cell.length_b   1.000
_cell.length_c   1.000
_cell.angle_alpha   90.00
_cell.angle_beta   90.00
_cell.angle_gamma   90.00
#
_symmetry.space_group_name_H-M   'P 1'
#
loop_
_entity.id
_entity.type
_entity.pdbx_description
1 polymer ?
#
loop_
_entity_poly.entity_id
_entity_poly.type
_entity_poly.pdbx_seq_one_letter_code
_entity_poly.pdbx_strand_id
1 'polypeptide(L)'
;MKDKIRILHINDLHSHFEQYPQLKRAVDDLSQTDRELIKVDLGDNVDKSHPLSDATAGRFNVALMNELGIDYATIGNNEGIGLAKAELDCLYEQANFQPIIGNLKDKGRQPDWAKEMEYHRHNCRSCF
;
A
#
# COMPACT_ATOMS: atom_id res chain seq x y z
N MET A 1 -27.75 14.04 5.92
CA MET A 1 -27.09 12.94 5.16
C MET A 1 -25.95 12.43 6.04
N LYS A 2 -25.90 11.14 6.34
CA LYS A 2 -24.76 10.60 7.09
C LYS A 2 -23.54 10.61 6.15
N ASP A 3 -22.47 11.29 6.55
CA ASP A 3 -21.21 11.22 5.83
C ASP A 3 -20.72 9.77 5.88
N LYS A 4 -20.41 9.22 4.70
CA LYS A 4 -19.92 7.85 4.56
C LYS A 4 -18.49 7.93 4.08
N ILE A 5 -17.58 7.29 4.81
CA ILE A 5 -16.23 6.98 4.37
C ILE A 5 -16.25 5.55 3.84
N ARG A 6 -15.69 5.34 2.66
CA ARG A 6 -15.49 4.00 2.11
C ARG A 6 -14.01 3.66 2.14
N ILE A 7 -13.68 2.48 2.63
CA ILE A 7 -12.33 1.95 2.64
C ILE A 7 -12.30 0.75 1.69
N LEU A 8 -11.42 0.81 0.71
CA LEU A 8 -11.06 -0.31 -0.14
C LEU A 8 -9.74 -0.87 0.34
N HIS A 9 -9.69 -2.15 0.64
CA HIS A 9 -8.44 -2.81 0.94
C HIS A 9 -8.13 -3.93 -0.04
N ILE A 10 -6.86 -4.13 -0.29
CA ILE A 10 -6.28 -5.26 -1.01
C ILE A 10 -5.25 -5.92 -0.11
N ASN A 11 -4.99 -7.19 -0.33
CA ASN A 11 -3.98 -7.96 0.41
C ASN A 11 -3.58 -9.20 -0.37
N ASP A 12 -2.42 -9.74 -0.09
CA ASP A 12 -1.93 -11.02 -0.63
C ASP A 12 -1.94 -11.07 -2.17
N LEU A 13 -1.53 -10.01 -2.85
CA LEU A 13 -1.46 -10.00 -4.31
C LEU A 13 -0.33 -10.87 -4.85
N HIS A 14 0.73 -11.11 -4.06
CA HIS A 14 1.82 -12.04 -4.38
C HIS A 14 2.33 -11.91 -5.81
N SER A 15 2.53 -10.66 -6.27
CA SER A 15 3.03 -10.35 -7.63
C SER A 15 2.23 -10.97 -8.78
N HIS A 16 0.93 -11.23 -8.59
CA HIS A 16 0.03 -11.67 -9.65
C HIS A 16 -0.30 -10.52 -10.62
N PHE A 17 0.71 -10.06 -11.37
CA PHE A 17 0.63 -8.87 -12.22
C PHE A 17 -0.41 -8.98 -13.33
N GLU A 18 -0.72 -10.18 -13.77
CA GLU A 18 -1.77 -10.44 -14.76
C GLU A 18 -3.18 -10.02 -14.27
N GLN A 19 -3.37 -9.90 -12.96
CA GLN A 19 -4.66 -9.48 -12.39
C GLN A 19 -4.76 -7.95 -12.20
N TYR A 20 -3.64 -7.23 -12.28
CA TYR A 20 -3.61 -5.78 -12.07
C TYR A 20 -4.52 -4.97 -13.01
N PRO A 21 -4.66 -5.29 -14.31
CA PRO A 21 -5.58 -4.57 -15.18
C PRO A 21 -7.04 -4.65 -14.74
N GLN A 22 -7.47 -5.80 -14.22
CA GLN A 22 -8.83 -5.98 -13.68
C GLN A 22 -9.00 -5.24 -12.35
N LEU A 23 -8.01 -5.34 -11.47
CA LEU A 23 -7.97 -4.63 -10.21
C LEU A 23 -8.00 -3.10 -10.43
N LYS A 24 -7.16 -2.59 -11.33
CA LYS A 24 -7.12 -1.17 -11.70
C LYS A 24 -8.49 -0.67 -12.17
N ARG A 25 -9.15 -1.42 -13.05
CA ARG A 25 -10.50 -1.07 -13.54
C ARG A 25 -11.50 -1.01 -12.39
N ALA A 26 -11.50 -2.00 -11.49
CA ALA A 26 -12.40 -2.01 -10.33
C ALA A 26 -12.15 -0.83 -9.39
N VAL A 27 -10.88 -0.50 -9.13
CA VAL A 27 -10.48 0.66 -8.30
C VAL A 27 -10.92 1.98 -8.95
N ASP A 28 -10.75 2.13 -10.26
CA ASP A 28 -11.14 3.34 -10.99
C ASP A 28 -12.66 3.52 -10.99
N ASP A 29 -13.43 2.46 -11.22
CA ASP A 29 -14.89 2.49 -11.18
C ASP A 29 -15.41 2.93 -9.80
N LEU A 30 -14.83 2.38 -8.72
CA LEU A 30 -15.17 2.77 -7.35
C LEU A 30 -14.77 4.23 -7.06
N SER A 31 -13.62 4.66 -7.55
CA SER A 31 -13.12 6.04 -7.35
C SER A 31 -13.98 7.08 -8.05
N GLN A 32 -14.69 6.71 -9.13
CA GLN A 32 -15.64 7.61 -9.81
C GLN A 32 -16.96 7.77 -9.03
N THR A 33 -17.36 6.75 -8.30
CA THR A 33 -18.65 6.75 -7.57
C THR A 33 -18.53 7.35 -6.17
N ASP A 34 -17.38 7.26 -5.54
CA ASP A 34 -17.14 7.70 -4.17
C ASP A 34 -16.10 8.81 -4.09
N ARG A 35 -16.53 9.97 -3.60
CA ARG A 35 -15.64 11.13 -3.43
C ARG A 35 -14.58 10.94 -2.35
N GLU A 36 -14.82 10.02 -1.41
CA GLU A 36 -13.92 9.71 -0.31
C GLU A 36 -13.71 8.20 -0.20
N LEU A 37 -12.89 7.70 -1.10
CA LEU A 37 -12.42 6.33 -1.11
C LEU A 37 -10.97 6.31 -0.59
N ILE A 38 -10.76 5.69 0.57
CA ILE A 38 -9.42 5.41 1.11
C ILE A 38 -9.00 4.03 0.62
N LYS A 39 -7.85 3.95 -0.02
CA LYS A 39 -7.30 2.72 -0.60
C LYS A 39 -6.11 2.25 0.21
N VAL A 40 -6.18 1.03 0.71
CA VAL A 40 -5.19 0.45 1.62
C VAL A 40 -4.69 -0.89 1.10
N ASP A 41 -3.38 -1.10 1.11
CA ASP A 41 -2.76 -2.40 0.89
C ASP A 41 -2.35 -3.00 2.25
N LEU A 42 -2.82 -4.21 2.54
CA LEU A 42 -2.57 -4.87 3.83
C LEU A 42 -1.35 -5.79 3.85
N GLY A 43 -0.50 -5.71 2.82
CA GLY A 43 0.77 -6.43 2.75
C GLY A 43 0.70 -7.70 1.90
N ASP A 44 1.83 -8.38 1.84
CA ASP A 44 2.10 -9.51 0.97
C ASP A 44 1.81 -9.22 -0.52
N ASN A 45 2.13 -8.01 -0.94
CA ASN A 45 2.04 -7.59 -2.33
C ASN A 45 3.20 -8.16 -3.15
N VAL A 46 4.42 -8.14 -2.58
CA VAL A 46 5.64 -8.63 -3.21
C VAL A 46 5.75 -10.15 -3.10
N ASP A 47 6.15 -10.80 -4.20
CA ASP A 47 6.57 -12.18 -4.21
C ASP A 47 7.78 -12.35 -5.12
N LYS A 48 8.93 -12.69 -4.53
CA LYS A 48 10.20 -12.89 -5.25
C LYS A 48 10.23 -14.16 -6.12
N SER A 49 9.22 -15.01 -6.05
CA SER A 49 9.05 -16.09 -7.03
C SER A 49 8.72 -15.54 -8.44
N HIS A 50 8.18 -14.31 -8.51
CA HIS A 50 7.97 -13.63 -9.80
C HIS A 50 9.24 -12.92 -10.25
N PRO A 51 9.73 -13.17 -11.51
CA PRO A 51 11.02 -12.64 -12.00
C PRO A 51 11.15 -11.11 -11.93
N LEU A 52 10.07 -10.36 -12.21
CA LEU A 52 10.10 -8.89 -12.12
C LEU A 52 10.22 -8.40 -10.69
N SER A 53 9.55 -9.06 -9.75
CA SER A 53 9.65 -8.69 -8.35
C SER A 53 11.04 -9.01 -7.79
N ASP A 54 11.60 -10.14 -8.15
CA ASP A 54 12.95 -10.50 -7.74
C ASP A 54 13.99 -9.54 -8.34
N ALA A 55 13.95 -9.30 -9.65
CA ALA A 55 14.89 -8.42 -10.34
C ALA A 55 14.85 -6.96 -9.85
N THR A 56 13.71 -6.52 -9.31
CA THR A 56 13.52 -5.14 -8.83
C THR A 56 13.47 -5.03 -7.31
N ALA A 57 13.67 -6.15 -6.58
CA ALA A 57 13.46 -6.23 -5.12
C ALA A 57 12.11 -5.63 -4.69
N GLY A 58 11.04 -5.93 -5.45
CA GLY A 58 9.68 -5.48 -5.18
C GLY A 58 9.35 -4.05 -5.63
N ARG A 59 10.29 -3.26 -6.14
CA ARG A 59 10.02 -1.87 -6.57
C ARG A 59 9.04 -1.79 -7.74
N PHE A 60 8.97 -2.80 -8.59
CA PHE A 60 7.93 -2.88 -9.62
C PHE A 60 6.52 -3.00 -9.02
N ASN A 61 6.37 -3.74 -7.92
CA ASN A 61 5.12 -3.82 -7.17
C ASN A 61 4.71 -2.45 -6.65
N VAL A 62 5.65 -1.69 -6.06
CA VAL A 62 5.39 -0.33 -5.56
C VAL A 62 4.95 0.61 -6.70
N ALA A 63 5.55 0.51 -7.89
CA ALA A 63 5.12 1.28 -9.05
C ALA A 63 3.66 0.98 -9.42
N LEU A 64 3.25 -0.29 -9.41
CA LEU A 64 1.85 -0.67 -9.66
C LEU A 64 0.90 -0.22 -8.54
N MET A 65 1.33 -0.26 -7.29
CA MET A 65 0.56 0.30 -6.16
C MET A 65 0.34 1.81 -6.32
N ASN A 66 1.35 2.55 -6.82
CA ASN A 66 1.21 3.96 -7.17
C ASN A 66 0.14 4.16 -8.26
N GLU A 67 0.13 3.33 -9.30
CA GLU A 67 -0.88 3.38 -10.38
C GLU A 67 -2.30 3.05 -9.89
N LEU A 68 -2.43 2.20 -8.88
CA LEU A 68 -3.71 1.94 -8.22
C LEU A 68 -4.16 3.14 -7.35
N GLY A 69 -3.25 4.05 -7.04
CA GLY A 69 -3.50 5.19 -6.17
C GLY A 69 -3.72 4.77 -4.71
N ILE A 70 -2.94 3.79 -4.24
CA ILE A 70 -2.94 3.40 -2.82
C ILE A 70 -2.61 4.62 -1.95
N ASP A 71 -3.31 4.80 -0.86
CA ASP A 71 -3.09 5.89 0.10
C ASP A 71 -2.18 5.44 1.24
N TYR A 72 -2.41 4.23 1.75
CA TYR A 72 -1.67 3.64 2.86
C TYR A 72 -1.35 2.18 2.59
N ALA A 73 -0.22 1.71 3.10
CA ALA A 73 0.15 0.30 3.02
C ALA A 73 0.76 -0.18 4.33
N THR A 74 0.69 -1.47 4.57
CA THR A 74 1.52 -2.14 5.57
C THR A 74 2.37 -3.21 4.89
N ILE A 75 3.17 -3.95 5.63
CA ILE A 75 3.96 -5.06 5.11
C ILE A 75 3.40 -6.40 5.61
N GLY A 76 3.52 -7.42 4.78
CA GLY A 76 3.34 -8.80 5.18
C GLY A 76 4.66 -9.51 5.44
N ASN A 77 4.62 -10.82 5.50
CA ASN A 77 5.83 -11.62 5.71
C ASN A 77 6.74 -11.64 4.46
N ASN A 78 6.19 -11.50 3.27
CA ASN A 78 6.98 -11.49 2.04
C ASN A 78 7.90 -10.27 1.97
N GLU A 79 7.42 -9.10 2.39
CA GLU A 79 8.26 -7.92 2.50
C GLU A 79 9.17 -7.99 3.75
N GLY A 80 8.58 -8.26 4.92
CA GLY A 80 9.27 -8.14 6.21
C GLY A 80 10.29 -9.23 6.48
N ILE A 81 10.13 -10.42 5.90
CA ILE A 81 11.03 -11.58 6.08
C ILE A 81 11.66 -12.01 4.75
N GLY A 82 10.91 -11.90 3.65
CA GLY A 82 11.33 -12.35 2.33
C GLY A 82 12.36 -11.43 1.66
N LEU A 83 12.36 -10.15 1.97
CA LEU A 83 13.35 -9.18 1.49
C LEU A 83 14.53 -9.07 2.45
N ALA A 84 15.72 -8.87 1.91
CA ALA A 84 16.85 -8.46 2.73
C ALA A 84 16.59 -7.05 3.31
N LYS A 85 17.16 -6.75 4.49
CA LYS A 85 16.96 -5.46 5.14
C LYS A 85 17.24 -4.26 4.21
N ALA A 86 18.32 -4.31 3.46
CA ALA A 86 18.69 -3.24 2.52
C ALA A 86 17.66 -3.10 1.37
N GLU A 87 17.08 -4.20 0.91
CA GLU A 87 16.01 -4.19 -0.09
C GLU A 87 14.73 -3.56 0.49
N LEU A 88 14.35 -3.93 1.71
CA LEU A 88 13.18 -3.39 2.39
C LEU A 88 13.34 -1.89 2.69
N ASP A 89 14.52 -1.46 3.13
CA ASP A 89 14.80 -0.05 3.41
C ASP A 89 14.66 0.84 2.17
N CYS A 90 14.90 0.30 0.97
CA CYS A 90 14.78 1.02 -0.32
C CYS A 90 13.45 0.76 -1.04
N LEU A 91 12.65 -0.19 -0.58
CA LEU A 91 11.42 -0.62 -1.29
C LEU A 91 10.46 0.53 -1.56
N TYR A 92 10.27 1.40 -0.57
CA TYR A 92 9.27 2.45 -0.58
C TYR A 92 9.79 3.85 -0.95
N GLU A 93 11.05 3.96 -1.42
CA GLU A 93 11.65 5.26 -1.80
C GLU A 93 10.83 6.02 -2.86
N GLN A 94 10.17 5.30 -3.75
CA GLN A 94 9.35 5.88 -4.82
C GLN A 94 7.85 5.71 -4.58
N ALA A 95 7.44 5.34 -3.38
CA ALA A 95 6.03 5.20 -3.04
C ALA A 95 5.34 6.57 -2.95
N ASN A 96 4.17 6.68 -3.60
CA ASN A 96 3.28 7.84 -3.48
C ASN A 96 2.28 7.67 -2.32
N PHE A 97 2.41 6.63 -1.54
CA PHE A 97 1.60 6.29 -0.38
C PHE A 97 2.46 6.20 0.88
N GLN A 98 1.81 6.19 2.04
CA GLN A 98 2.50 6.10 3.32
C GLN A 98 2.46 4.67 3.86
N PRO A 99 3.62 3.99 4.00
CA PRO A 99 3.70 2.76 4.80
C PRO A 99 3.44 3.04 6.29
N ILE A 100 2.57 2.21 6.90
CA ILE A 100 2.20 2.32 8.32
C ILE A 100 2.43 0.98 8.99
N ILE A 101 3.31 0.95 10.00
CA ILE A 101 3.67 -0.27 10.71
C ILE A 101 3.99 0.08 12.17
N GLY A 102 3.06 -0.20 13.08
CA GLY A 102 3.20 0.18 14.49
C GLY A 102 4.14 -0.69 15.30
N ASN A 103 4.40 -1.92 14.87
CA ASN A 103 5.12 -2.95 15.65
C ASN A 103 6.51 -3.30 15.11
N LEU A 104 6.96 -2.68 14.02
CA LEU A 104 8.30 -2.88 13.47
C LEU A 104 9.25 -1.82 14.01
N LYS A 105 10.38 -2.26 14.56
CA LYS A 105 11.45 -1.37 15.04
C LYS A 105 12.80 -1.82 14.48
N ASP A 106 13.58 -0.88 13.99
CA ASP A 106 15.00 -1.06 13.65
C ASP A 106 15.86 -0.47 14.76
N LYS A 107 16.59 -1.31 15.50
CA LYS A 107 17.41 -0.91 16.67
C LYS A 107 16.64 -0.03 17.67
N GLY A 108 15.37 -0.36 17.90
CA GLY A 108 14.49 0.34 18.85
C GLY A 108 13.83 1.60 18.30
N ARG A 109 14.03 1.94 17.01
CA ARG A 109 13.43 3.10 16.35
C ARG A 109 12.49 2.68 15.24
N GLN A 110 11.54 3.54 14.91
CA GLN A 110 10.73 3.40 13.70
C GLN A 110 11.64 3.50 12.47
N PRO A 111 11.50 2.62 11.45
CA PRO A 111 12.19 2.80 10.18
C PRO A 111 11.82 4.13 9.52
N ASP A 112 12.79 4.78 8.86
CA ASP A 112 12.58 6.11 8.25
C ASP A 112 11.50 6.11 7.14
N TRP A 113 11.30 4.95 6.49
CA TRP A 113 10.30 4.79 5.42
C TRP A 113 8.89 4.52 5.91
N ALA A 114 8.66 4.26 7.22
CA ALA A 114 7.36 3.92 7.78
C ALA A 114 6.95 4.85 8.93
N LYS A 115 5.65 5.03 9.08
CA LYS A 115 5.05 5.66 10.27
C LYS A 115 4.45 4.62 11.21
N GLU A 116 4.41 4.93 12.49
CA GLU A 116 3.73 4.10 13.50
C GLU A 116 2.21 4.21 13.35
N MET A 117 1.71 5.42 13.05
CA MET A 117 0.31 5.72 12.79
C MET A 117 0.17 6.94 11.87
N GLU A 118 -1.00 7.08 11.26
CA GLU A 118 -1.37 8.26 10.48
C GLU A 118 -2.82 8.64 10.75
N TYR A 119 -3.13 9.93 10.71
CA TYR A 119 -4.49 10.45 10.84
C TYR A 119 -5.02 10.88 9.48
N HIS A 120 -6.08 10.23 9.02
CA HIS A 120 -6.78 10.66 7.82
C HIS A 120 -7.84 11.70 8.19
N ARG A 121 -7.72 12.91 7.64
CA ARG A 121 -8.70 13.97 7.88
C ARG A 121 -9.83 13.85 6.87
N HIS A 122 -11.03 13.60 7.38
CA HIS A 122 -12.25 13.65 6.61
C HIS A 122 -12.84 15.09 6.66
N ASN A 123 -13.10 15.68 5.50
CA ASN A 123 -13.77 16.97 5.41
C ASN A 123 -15.29 16.75 5.57
N CYS A 124 -15.77 16.75 6.82
CA CYS A 124 -17.20 16.79 7.10
C CYS A 124 -17.77 18.15 6.65
N ARG A 125 -18.60 18.15 5.60
CA ARG A 125 -19.31 19.36 5.13
C ARG A 125 -20.55 19.72 5.94
N SER A 126 -20.83 19.05 7.03
CA SER A 126 -22.05 19.21 7.82
C SER A 126 -21.83 19.73 9.24
N CYS A 127 -20.92 20.69 9.43
CA CYS A 127 -20.84 21.47 10.66
C CYS A 127 -21.27 22.91 10.36
N PHE A 128 -22.57 23.08 10.07
CA PHE A 128 -23.27 24.36 10.21
C PHE A 128 -24.68 24.11 10.74
#